data_ffeefad9e7566213995ba5b2fd43999b
#
_entry.id   ffeefad9e7566213995ba5b2fd43999b
#
_cell.length_a   1.000
_cell.length_b   1.000
_cell.length_c   1.000
_cell.angle_alpha   90.00
_cell.angle_beta   90.00
_cell.angle_gamma   90.00
#
_symmetry.space_group_name_H-M   'P 1'
#
loop_
_entity.id
_entity.type
_entity.pdbx_description
1 polymer ?
#
loop_
_entity_poly.entity_id
_entity_poly.type
_entity_poly.pdbx_seq_one_letter_code
_entity_poly.pdbx_strand_id
1 'polypeptide(L)'
;MKSSFNVRIIVAALVVAGLLLLPLYTSLSGNVFALTLFTRIVIFALAAASLNLIMGYGGMMSFGHAAYLGIGGYAVGILAAEGIGSGFIQWPVALLASALFALVIGALSLRTRGVYFIMITLAFAQMAYYVASGLARYGGDDGLTVYKRSDFGGLINLSNKVQFYYLCLFCLLGGLYLIWRIVNSRFGLVVQGLRSNEARMQAIGFPATRYRLVCFVIAGTICGLAGALLANNTDFVSPAVMYWTRSGDLMVMVILGGMGSLFGPVLGAIVYLMLEEFLSQVTEYWALILGPLLLLIVLFGRGGIDGLLGRFNRG
;
A
#
# COMPACT_ATOMS: atom_id res chain seq x y z
N MET A 1 22.47 21.25 8.10
CA MET A 1 21.13 20.87 7.60
C MET A 1 21.03 20.65 6.07
N LYS A 2 21.98 21.14 5.25
CA LYS A 2 21.93 21.02 3.78
C LYS A 2 22.43 19.68 3.21
N SER A 3 23.32 18.95 3.89
CA SER A 3 23.93 17.74 3.33
C SER A 3 23.07 16.46 3.50
N SER A 4 22.28 16.36 4.57
CA SER A 4 21.41 15.18 4.80
C SER A 4 20.25 15.05 3.80
N PHE A 5 19.81 16.17 3.27
CA PHE A 5 18.76 16.23 2.27
C PHE A 5 19.23 15.66 0.92
N ASN A 6 20.51 15.86 0.59
CA ASN A 6 21.06 15.42 -0.69
C ASN A 6 21.16 13.89 -0.84
N VAL A 7 21.57 13.15 0.21
CA VAL A 7 21.71 11.67 0.08
C VAL A 7 20.35 10.98 -0.05
N ARG A 8 19.34 11.43 0.70
CA ARG A 8 17.97 10.90 0.59
C ARG A 8 17.39 11.13 -0.80
N ILE A 9 17.60 12.32 -1.36
CA ILE A 9 17.15 12.65 -2.72
C ILE A 9 17.91 11.82 -3.75
N ILE A 10 19.22 11.65 -3.57
CA ILE A 10 20.04 10.84 -4.49
C ILE A 10 19.56 9.39 -4.47
N VAL A 11 19.36 8.79 -3.30
CA VAL A 11 18.87 7.40 -3.18
C VAL A 11 17.46 7.29 -3.77
N ALA A 12 16.56 8.22 -3.49
CA ALA A 12 15.22 8.22 -4.08
C ALA A 12 15.27 8.34 -5.62
N ALA A 13 16.12 9.23 -6.14
CA ALA A 13 16.33 9.38 -7.58
C ALA A 13 16.93 8.13 -8.23
N LEU A 14 17.90 7.49 -7.58
CA LEU A 14 18.48 6.22 -8.03
C LEU A 14 17.45 5.08 -8.06
N VAL A 15 16.62 4.98 -7.03
CA VAL A 15 15.53 3.97 -6.98
C VAL A 15 14.51 4.22 -8.08
N VAL A 16 14.07 5.46 -8.26
CA VAL A 16 13.13 5.80 -9.33
C VAL A 16 13.74 5.57 -10.70
N ALA A 17 15.01 5.94 -10.92
CA ALA A 17 15.73 5.67 -12.16
C ALA A 17 15.88 4.16 -12.42
N GLY A 18 16.22 3.38 -11.40
CA GLY A 18 16.26 1.91 -11.48
C GLY A 18 14.92 1.31 -11.88
N LEU A 19 13.83 1.75 -11.24
CA LEU A 19 12.48 1.32 -11.59
C LEU A 19 12.07 1.74 -13.02
N LEU A 20 12.47 2.91 -13.50
CA LEU A 20 12.20 3.36 -14.87
C LEU A 20 12.97 2.55 -15.93
N LEU A 21 14.23 2.17 -15.64
CA LEU A 21 15.09 1.42 -16.56
C LEU A 21 14.83 -0.09 -16.55
N LEU A 22 14.13 -0.59 -15.55
CA LEU A 22 13.89 -2.02 -15.36
C LEU A 22 13.19 -2.69 -16.55
N PRO A 23 12.15 -2.12 -17.21
CA PRO A 23 11.55 -2.73 -18.38
C PRO A 23 12.50 -2.84 -19.58
N LEU A 24 13.46 -1.92 -19.72
CA LEU A 24 14.50 -2.01 -20.73
C LEU A 24 15.43 -3.20 -20.45
N TYR A 25 15.86 -3.38 -19.21
CA TYR A 25 16.66 -4.53 -18.79
C TYR A 25 15.91 -5.84 -19.04
N THR A 26 14.62 -5.93 -18.66
CA THR A 26 13.82 -7.15 -18.84
C THR A 26 13.51 -7.45 -20.30
N SER A 27 13.37 -6.43 -21.16
CA SER A 27 13.21 -6.62 -22.60
C SER A 27 14.47 -7.15 -23.28
N LEU A 28 15.64 -6.74 -22.79
CA LEU A 28 16.94 -7.22 -23.31
C LEU A 28 17.30 -8.62 -22.80
N SER A 29 16.96 -8.93 -21.54
CA SER A 29 17.24 -10.23 -20.91
C SER A 29 16.17 -11.29 -21.18
N GLY A 30 15.02 -10.94 -21.75
CA GLY A 30 13.87 -11.84 -21.96
C GLY A 30 13.19 -12.34 -20.68
N ASN A 31 13.55 -11.79 -19.51
CA ASN A 31 13.08 -12.26 -18.20
C ASN A 31 11.72 -11.65 -17.82
N VAL A 32 10.65 -12.29 -18.28
CA VAL A 32 9.26 -11.86 -18.00
C VAL A 32 8.89 -11.97 -16.50
N PHE A 33 9.51 -12.91 -15.79
CA PHE A 33 9.27 -13.10 -14.36
C PHE A 33 9.70 -11.88 -13.54
N ALA A 34 10.91 -11.34 -13.83
CA ALA A 34 11.39 -10.15 -13.15
C ALA A 34 10.44 -8.96 -13.31
N LEU A 35 9.88 -8.75 -14.53
CA LEU A 35 8.92 -7.68 -14.77
C LEU A 35 7.65 -7.84 -13.92
N THR A 36 7.12 -9.05 -13.82
CA THR A 36 5.91 -9.34 -13.02
C THR A 36 6.19 -9.13 -11.52
N LEU A 37 7.36 -9.57 -11.03
CA LEU A 37 7.78 -9.38 -9.63
C LEU A 37 7.91 -7.89 -9.29
N PHE A 38 8.59 -7.12 -10.13
CA PHE A 38 8.73 -5.68 -9.88
C PHE A 38 7.41 -4.91 -10.02
N THR A 39 6.49 -5.35 -10.89
CA THR A 39 5.13 -4.81 -10.92
C THR A 39 4.43 -5.04 -9.59
N ARG A 40 4.52 -6.24 -9.04
CA ARG A 40 4.00 -6.58 -7.70
C ARG A 40 4.63 -5.68 -6.63
N ILE A 41 5.94 -5.47 -6.65
CA ILE A 41 6.66 -4.60 -5.72
C ILE A 41 6.13 -3.15 -5.79
N VAL A 42 5.95 -2.60 -6.99
CA VAL A 42 5.42 -1.24 -7.21
C VAL A 42 3.99 -1.10 -6.65
N ILE A 43 3.14 -2.10 -6.85
CA ILE A 43 1.77 -2.12 -6.33
C ILE A 43 1.76 -2.16 -4.79
N PHE A 44 2.55 -3.05 -4.18
CA PHE A 44 2.65 -3.13 -2.72
C PHE A 44 3.34 -1.90 -2.12
N ALA A 45 4.28 -1.27 -2.83
CA ALA A 45 4.87 0.01 -2.44
C ALA A 45 3.81 1.12 -2.37
N LEU A 46 2.85 1.16 -3.30
CA LEU A 46 1.72 2.09 -3.26
C LEU A 46 0.81 1.80 -2.06
N ALA A 47 0.49 0.54 -1.78
CA ALA A 47 -0.29 0.14 -0.61
C ALA A 47 0.44 0.47 0.70
N ALA A 48 1.74 0.20 0.80
CA ALA A 48 2.56 0.55 1.96
C ALA A 48 2.67 2.08 2.15
N ALA A 49 2.82 2.85 1.06
CA ALA A 49 2.84 4.32 1.12
C ALA A 49 1.50 4.88 1.63
N SER A 50 0.36 4.28 1.22
CA SER A 50 -0.96 4.66 1.73
C SER A 50 -1.12 4.36 3.23
N LEU A 51 -0.62 3.21 3.70
CA LEU A 51 -0.59 2.87 5.13
C LEU A 51 0.31 3.82 5.91
N ASN A 52 1.46 4.21 5.34
CA ASN A 52 2.37 5.16 5.98
C ASN A 52 1.72 6.55 6.18
N LEU A 53 0.77 6.95 5.35
CA LEU A 53 0.03 8.20 5.55
C LEU A 53 -0.72 8.19 6.90
N ILE A 54 -1.39 7.10 7.25
CA ILE A 54 -2.12 6.99 8.53
C ILE A 54 -1.23 6.57 9.69
N MET A 55 -0.30 5.63 9.48
CA MET A 55 0.56 5.09 10.53
C MET A 55 1.77 5.99 10.79
N GLY A 56 2.48 6.37 9.74
CA GLY A 56 3.71 7.16 9.81
C GLY A 56 3.46 8.63 10.14
N TYR A 57 2.55 9.27 9.46
CA TYR A 57 2.25 10.69 9.67
C TYR A 57 1.10 10.90 10.66
N GLY A 58 0.06 10.06 10.63
CA GLY A 58 -1.13 10.20 11.48
C GLY A 58 -1.03 9.53 12.85
N GLY A 59 -0.07 8.61 13.07
CA GLY A 59 0.07 7.85 14.32
C GLY A 59 -1.05 6.83 14.57
N MET A 60 -1.78 6.42 13.52
CA MET A 60 -2.89 5.48 13.59
C MET A 60 -2.45 4.11 13.06
N MET A 61 -2.19 3.16 13.95
CA MET A 61 -1.85 1.78 13.57
C MET A 61 -3.12 1.00 13.22
N SER A 62 -3.29 0.60 11.94
CA SER A 62 -4.48 -0.12 11.48
C SER A 62 -4.13 -1.49 10.91
N PHE A 63 -4.68 -2.56 11.49
CA PHE A 63 -4.62 -3.93 10.96
C PHE A 63 -5.72 -4.22 9.92
N GLY A 64 -6.53 -3.22 9.58
CA GLY A 64 -7.59 -3.31 8.59
C GLY A 64 -7.18 -2.89 7.17
N HIS A 65 -5.92 -2.52 6.95
CA HIS A 65 -5.53 -1.85 5.71
C HIS A 65 -5.60 -2.76 4.48
N ALA A 66 -5.30 -4.05 4.62
CA ALA A 66 -5.41 -5.04 3.57
C ALA A 66 -6.86 -5.25 3.07
N ALA A 67 -7.87 -4.95 3.89
CA ALA A 67 -9.26 -5.01 3.43
C ALA A 67 -9.52 -4.06 2.25
N TYR A 68 -8.92 -2.85 2.24
CA TYR A 68 -9.06 -1.92 1.12
C TYR A 68 -8.41 -2.45 -0.16
N LEU A 69 -7.26 -3.14 -0.02
CA LEU A 69 -6.61 -3.80 -1.15
C LEU A 69 -7.54 -4.84 -1.77
N GLY A 70 -8.16 -5.68 -0.94
CA GLY A 70 -9.12 -6.67 -1.42
C GLY A 70 -10.39 -6.06 -2.01
N ILE A 71 -11.00 -5.05 -1.36
CA ILE A 71 -12.20 -4.38 -1.87
C ILE A 71 -11.94 -3.75 -3.24
N GLY A 72 -10.79 -3.08 -3.42
CA GLY A 72 -10.39 -2.55 -4.72
C GLY A 72 -10.25 -3.63 -5.78
N GLY A 73 -9.64 -4.77 -5.43
CA GLY A 73 -9.50 -5.93 -6.31
C GLY A 73 -10.84 -6.57 -6.66
N TYR A 74 -11.70 -6.82 -5.65
CA TYR A 74 -13.03 -7.40 -5.88
C TYR A 74 -13.94 -6.49 -6.69
N ALA A 75 -13.85 -5.16 -6.53
CA ALA A 75 -14.62 -4.23 -7.35
C ALA A 75 -14.29 -4.39 -8.84
N VAL A 76 -13.01 -4.55 -9.19
CA VAL A 76 -12.58 -4.84 -10.57
C VAL A 76 -13.03 -6.24 -11.00
N GLY A 77 -12.81 -7.27 -10.15
CA GLY A 77 -13.14 -8.65 -10.48
C GLY A 77 -14.63 -8.87 -10.70
N ILE A 78 -15.49 -8.33 -9.82
CA ILE A 78 -16.94 -8.45 -9.93
C ILE A 78 -17.46 -7.78 -11.19
N LEU A 79 -17.01 -6.54 -11.49
CA LEU A 79 -17.41 -5.84 -12.70
C LEU A 79 -16.94 -6.57 -13.97
N ALA A 80 -15.74 -7.15 -13.96
CA ALA A 80 -15.25 -7.95 -15.07
C ALA A 80 -16.09 -9.22 -15.27
N ALA A 81 -16.52 -9.88 -14.17
CA ALA A 81 -17.40 -11.07 -14.23
C ALA A 81 -18.80 -10.73 -14.75
N GLU A 82 -19.34 -9.54 -14.47
CA GLU A 82 -20.62 -9.04 -15.00
C GLU A 82 -20.48 -8.48 -16.44
N GLY A 83 -19.31 -8.65 -17.09
CA GLY A 83 -19.09 -8.23 -18.47
C GLY A 83 -18.69 -6.76 -18.67
N ILE A 84 -18.56 -5.99 -17.60
CA ILE A 84 -18.13 -4.58 -17.65
C ILE A 84 -16.60 -4.53 -17.62
N GLY A 85 -15.96 -4.63 -18.79
CA GLY A 85 -14.50 -4.60 -18.92
C GLY A 85 -13.86 -3.21 -18.98
N SER A 86 -14.68 -2.13 -19.00
CA SER A 86 -14.16 -0.75 -19.12
C SER A 86 -13.40 -0.32 -17.84
N GLY A 87 -12.12 -0.01 -17.97
CA GLY A 87 -11.27 0.50 -16.90
C GLY A 87 -11.74 1.86 -16.37
N PHE A 88 -12.37 2.67 -17.25
CA PHE A 88 -12.97 3.96 -16.84
C PHE A 88 -14.15 3.80 -15.89
N ILE A 89 -14.78 2.63 -15.81
CA ILE A 89 -15.86 2.33 -14.85
C ILE A 89 -15.29 1.56 -13.67
N GLN A 90 -14.47 0.54 -13.90
CA GLN A 90 -13.93 -0.34 -12.87
C GLN A 90 -13.09 0.41 -11.83
N TRP A 91 -12.20 1.29 -12.26
CA TRP A 91 -11.31 2.00 -11.33
C TRP A 91 -12.03 3.03 -10.46
N PRO A 92 -12.89 3.91 -10.99
CA PRO A 92 -13.69 4.79 -10.13
C PRO A 92 -14.58 4.03 -9.14
N VAL A 93 -15.18 2.91 -9.56
CA VAL A 93 -15.98 2.06 -8.64
C VAL A 93 -15.10 1.46 -7.55
N ALA A 94 -13.91 0.96 -7.86
CA ALA A 94 -12.96 0.44 -6.88
C ALA A 94 -12.52 1.51 -5.87
N LEU A 95 -12.24 2.73 -6.35
CA LEU A 95 -11.90 3.88 -5.50
C LEU A 95 -13.06 4.28 -4.59
N LEU A 96 -14.28 4.38 -5.15
CA LEU A 96 -15.48 4.75 -4.39
C LEU A 96 -15.84 3.67 -3.35
N ALA A 97 -15.81 2.40 -3.72
CA ALA A 97 -16.08 1.29 -2.79
C ALA A 97 -15.09 1.31 -1.62
N SER A 98 -13.80 1.46 -1.91
CA SER A 98 -12.75 1.54 -0.88
C SER A 98 -12.89 2.79 -0.02
N ALA A 99 -13.25 3.95 -0.61
CA ALA A 99 -13.49 5.20 0.12
C ALA A 99 -14.70 5.10 1.05
N LEU A 100 -15.81 4.52 0.58
CA LEU A 100 -17.02 4.32 1.38
C LEU A 100 -16.76 3.34 2.54
N PHE A 101 -16.09 2.24 2.28
CA PHE A 101 -15.72 1.29 3.32
C PHE A 101 -14.78 1.93 4.35
N ALA A 102 -13.79 2.71 3.90
CA ALA A 102 -12.90 3.46 4.79
C ALA A 102 -13.64 4.52 5.60
N LEU A 103 -14.65 5.18 5.02
CA LEU A 103 -15.48 6.14 5.72
C LEU A 103 -16.28 5.47 6.86
N VAL A 104 -16.94 4.33 6.58
CA VAL A 104 -17.71 3.59 7.57
C VAL A 104 -16.84 3.09 8.70
N ILE A 105 -15.74 2.38 8.36
CA ILE A 105 -14.81 1.86 9.37
C ILE A 105 -14.15 3.00 10.15
N GLY A 106 -13.69 4.03 9.46
CA GLY A 106 -13.05 5.17 10.09
C GLY A 106 -13.99 5.90 11.05
N ALA A 107 -15.26 6.12 10.67
CA ALA A 107 -16.24 6.77 11.52
C ALA A 107 -16.54 6.00 12.82
N LEU A 108 -16.48 4.66 12.77
CA LEU A 108 -16.69 3.79 13.92
C LEU A 108 -15.40 3.63 14.75
N SER A 109 -14.29 3.30 14.11
CA SER A 109 -13.02 2.96 14.79
C SER A 109 -12.32 4.18 15.39
N LEU A 110 -12.40 5.36 14.79
CA LEU A 110 -11.76 6.57 15.30
C LEU A 110 -12.40 7.15 16.57
N ARG A 111 -13.49 6.55 17.05
CA ARG A 111 -14.04 6.83 18.38
C ARG A 111 -13.21 6.19 19.49
N THR A 112 -12.35 5.24 19.14
CA THR A 112 -11.46 4.51 20.05
C THR A 112 -10.00 4.91 19.79
N ARG A 113 -9.10 4.53 20.72
CA ARG A 113 -7.67 4.89 20.64
C ARG A 113 -6.79 3.71 21.02
N GLY A 114 -5.53 3.75 20.56
CA GLY A 114 -4.52 2.75 20.93
C GLY A 114 -4.91 1.35 20.48
N VAL A 115 -4.82 0.38 21.40
CA VAL A 115 -5.08 -1.03 21.10
C VAL A 115 -6.52 -1.29 20.65
N TYR A 116 -7.49 -0.58 21.21
CA TYR A 116 -8.90 -0.73 20.79
C TYR A 116 -9.12 -0.36 19.32
N PHE A 117 -8.45 0.68 18.82
CA PHE A 117 -8.51 1.05 17.42
C PHE A 117 -7.93 -0.06 16.53
N ILE A 118 -6.79 -0.65 16.95
CA ILE A 118 -6.16 -1.76 16.23
C ILE A 118 -7.11 -2.97 16.15
N MET A 119 -7.72 -3.34 17.27
CA MET A 119 -8.65 -4.49 17.35
C MET A 119 -9.90 -4.28 16.50
N ILE A 120 -10.49 -3.08 16.52
CA ILE A 120 -11.69 -2.78 15.73
C ILE A 120 -11.37 -2.81 14.24
N THR A 121 -10.25 -2.22 13.80
CA THR A 121 -9.87 -2.26 12.38
C THR A 121 -9.55 -3.68 11.91
N LEU A 122 -8.95 -4.52 12.78
CA LEU A 122 -8.75 -5.95 12.51
C LEU A 122 -10.08 -6.70 12.39
N ALA A 123 -11.03 -6.46 13.29
CA ALA A 123 -12.35 -7.08 13.25
C ALA A 123 -13.09 -6.76 11.94
N PHE A 124 -13.06 -5.49 11.50
CA PHE A 124 -13.67 -5.10 10.23
C PHE A 124 -12.96 -5.72 9.01
N ALA A 125 -11.65 -5.90 9.06
CA ALA A 125 -10.93 -6.61 8.01
C ALA A 125 -11.37 -8.07 7.92
N GLN A 126 -11.51 -8.75 9.07
CA GLN A 126 -12.01 -10.11 9.13
C GLN A 126 -13.48 -10.21 8.65
N MET A 127 -14.32 -9.23 9.01
CA MET A 127 -15.68 -9.17 8.47
C MET A 127 -15.67 -9.05 6.94
N ALA A 128 -14.83 -8.18 6.36
CA ALA A 128 -14.69 -8.05 4.91
C ALA A 128 -14.21 -9.35 4.27
N TYR A 129 -13.22 -10.02 4.90
CA TYR A 129 -12.75 -11.35 4.47
C TYR A 129 -13.89 -12.35 4.42
N TYR A 130 -14.66 -12.52 5.51
CA TYR A 130 -15.77 -13.50 5.55
C TYR A 130 -16.92 -13.14 4.61
N VAL A 131 -17.18 -11.85 4.41
CA VAL A 131 -18.16 -11.42 3.39
C VAL A 131 -17.69 -11.82 2.00
N ALA A 132 -16.42 -11.59 1.66
CA ALA A 132 -15.87 -11.99 0.37
C ALA A 132 -15.87 -13.51 0.17
N SER A 133 -15.47 -14.28 1.19
CA SER A 133 -15.52 -15.75 1.19
C SER A 133 -16.94 -16.29 1.06
N GLY A 134 -17.95 -15.59 1.58
CA GLY A 134 -19.36 -15.96 1.48
C GLY A 134 -19.98 -15.68 0.10
N LEU A 135 -19.31 -14.96 -0.79
CA LEU A 135 -19.81 -14.64 -2.13
C LEU A 135 -19.61 -15.79 -3.11
N ALA A 136 -20.35 -16.89 -2.94
CA ALA A 136 -20.24 -18.09 -3.77
C ALA A 136 -20.37 -17.81 -5.28
N ARG A 137 -21.21 -16.82 -5.69
CA ARG A 137 -21.37 -16.40 -7.09
C ARG A 137 -20.07 -15.86 -7.69
N TYR A 138 -19.17 -15.33 -6.88
CA TYR A 138 -17.90 -14.71 -7.29
C TYR A 138 -16.69 -15.50 -6.79
N GLY A 139 -16.81 -16.83 -6.75
CA GLY A 139 -15.74 -17.77 -6.44
C GLY A 139 -15.57 -18.12 -4.97
N GLY A 140 -16.28 -17.45 -4.03
CA GLY A 140 -16.22 -17.77 -2.61
C GLY A 140 -14.80 -17.79 -2.06
N ASP A 141 -14.44 -18.85 -1.32
CA ASP A 141 -13.09 -19.03 -0.75
C ASP A 141 -12.00 -19.25 -1.81
N ASP A 142 -12.36 -19.87 -2.95
CA ASP A 142 -11.40 -20.15 -4.03
C ASP A 142 -10.95 -18.87 -4.76
N GLY A 143 -11.75 -17.80 -4.67
CA GLY A 143 -11.48 -16.54 -5.33
C GLY A 143 -12.01 -16.45 -6.76
N LEU A 144 -11.86 -15.28 -7.37
CA LEU A 144 -12.42 -14.92 -8.66
C LEU A 144 -11.32 -14.72 -9.71
N THR A 145 -11.40 -15.47 -10.82
CA THR A 145 -10.52 -15.27 -11.98
C THR A 145 -11.01 -14.09 -12.83
N VAL A 146 -10.12 -13.17 -13.14
CA VAL A 146 -10.40 -12.02 -13.99
C VAL A 146 -10.01 -12.36 -15.42
N TYR A 147 -10.97 -12.83 -16.23
CA TYR A 147 -10.71 -13.26 -17.61
C TYR A 147 -10.34 -12.12 -18.57
N LYS A 148 -10.77 -10.90 -18.27
CA LYS A 148 -10.45 -9.71 -19.06
C LYS A 148 -9.92 -8.61 -18.15
N ARG A 149 -8.71 -8.14 -18.45
CA ARG A 149 -8.14 -6.95 -17.80
C ARG A 149 -8.95 -5.71 -18.12
N SER A 150 -8.84 -4.70 -17.27
CA SER A 150 -9.51 -3.41 -17.50
C SER A 150 -9.10 -2.84 -18.87
N ASP A 151 -10.09 -2.50 -19.71
CA ASP A 151 -9.86 -1.89 -21.02
C ASP A 151 -10.07 -0.37 -20.94
N PHE A 152 -9.10 0.38 -21.45
CA PHE A 152 -9.15 1.84 -21.53
C PHE A 152 -9.39 2.34 -22.94
N GLY A 153 -10.17 1.60 -23.76
CA GLY A 153 -10.57 2.04 -25.10
C GLY A 153 -9.39 2.17 -26.07
N GLY A 154 -8.37 1.33 -25.93
CA GLY A 154 -7.19 1.34 -26.79
C GLY A 154 -6.10 2.34 -26.43
N LEU A 155 -6.34 3.25 -25.47
CA LEU A 155 -5.32 4.21 -25.00
C LEU A 155 -4.15 3.51 -24.29
N ILE A 156 -4.46 2.48 -23.49
CA ILE A 156 -3.47 1.71 -22.73
C ILE A 156 -3.86 0.23 -22.84
N ASN A 157 -2.93 -0.59 -23.32
CA ASN A 157 -3.15 -2.03 -23.41
C ASN A 157 -2.55 -2.70 -22.16
N LEU A 158 -3.42 -3.09 -21.21
CA LEU A 158 -3.01 -3.76 -19.99
C LEU A 158 -2.52 -5.20 -20.22
N SER A 159 -2.79 -5.79 -21.38
CA SER A 159 -2.24 -7.09 -21.76
C SER A 159 -0.73 -7.02 -22.05
N ASN A 160 -0.23 -5.84 -22.44
CA ASN A 160 1.20 -5.60 -22.58
C ASN A 160 1.82 -5.35 -21.19
N LYS A 161 2.60 -6.30 -20.69
CA LYS A 161 3.22 -6.24 -19.35
C LYS A 161 4.08 -4.99 -19.13
N VAL A 162 4.74 -4.49 -20.17
CA VAL A 162 5.58 -3.28 -20.08
C VAL A 162 4.71 -2.03 -19.92
N GLN A 163 3.64 -1.90 -20.70
CA GLN A 163 2.72 -0.77 -20.57
C GLN A 163 2.02 -0.79 -19.19
N PHE A 164 1.62 -1.97 -18.74
CA PHE A 164 1.01 -2.15 -17.41
C PHE A 164 1.98 -1.77 -16.29
N TYR A 165 3.26 -2.17 -16.39
CA TYR A 165 4.28 -1.79 -15.42
C TYR A 165 4.43 -0.26 -15.31
N TYR A 166 4.54 0.43 -16.46
CA TYR A 166 4.64 1.90 -16.45
C TYR A 166 3.39 2.57 -15.89
N LEU A 167 2.20 2.01 -16.13
CA LEU A 167 0.96 2.47 -15.52
C LEU A 167 1.00 2.33 -13.98
N CYS A 168 1.43 1.17 -13.46
CA CYS A 168 1.61 0.95 -12.03
C CYS A 168 2.63 1.93 -11.43
N LEU A 169 3.75 2.16 -12.13
CA LEU A 169 4.77 3.12 -11.71
C LEU A 169 4.23 4.55 -11.70
N PHE A 170 3.45 4.93 -12.71
CA PHE A 170 2.76 6.23 -12.75
C PHE A 170 1.79 6.38 -11.57
N CYS A 171 1.00 5.36 -11.25
CA CYS A 171 0.11 5.35 -10.08
C CYS A 171 0.90 5.47 -8.76
N LEU A 172 2.05 4.78 -8.63
CA LEU A 172 2.92 4.91 -7.46
C LEU A 172 3.45 6.34 -7.31
N LEU A 173 4.01 6.91 -8.38
CA LEU A 173 4.56 8.27 -8.35
C LEU A 173 3.47 9.32 -8.10
N GLY A 174 2.30 9.15 -8.73
CA GLY A 174 1.12 9.98 -8.49
C GLY A 174 0.63 9.89 -7.04
N GLY A 175 0.57 8.68 -6.49
CA GLY A 175 0.23 8.42 -5.09
C GLY A 175 1.23 9.05 -4.11
N LEU A 176 2.52 8.91 -4.36
CA LEU A 176 3.59 9.54 -3.57
C LEU A 176 3.52 11.08 -3.66
N TYR A 177 3.30 11.63 -4.84
CA TYR A 177 3.11 13.07 -5.03
C TYR A 177 1.89 13.59 -4.26
N LEU A 178 0.77 12.88 -4.33
CA LEU A 178 -0.44 13.21 -3.60
C LEU A 178 -0.21 13.17 -2.08
N ILE A 179 0.45 12.12 -1.57
CA ILE A 179 0.81 12.00 -0.16
C ILE A 179 1.75 13.15 0.25
N TRP A 180 2.76 13.45 -0.55
CA TRP A 180 3.67 14.57 -0.31
C TRP A 180 2.94 15.91 -0.24
N ARG A 181 2.00 16.14 -1.16
CA ARG A 181 1.19 17.36 -1.19
C ARG A 181 0.31 17.49 0.03
N ILE A 182 -0.33 16.38 0.46
CA ILE A 182 -1.17 16.32 1.65
C ILE A 182 -0.35 16.58 2.91
N VAL A 183 0.76 15.89 3.08
CA VAL A 183 1.61 15.96 4.28
C VAL A 183 2.19 17.35 4.49
N ASN A 184 2.55 18.05 3.40
CA ASN A 184 3.07 19.41 3.44
C ASN A 184 1.99 20.52 3.40
N SER A 185 0.70 20.16 3.35
CA SER A 185 -0.41 21.08 3.40
C SER A 185 -0.75 21.48 4.84
N ARG A 186 -1.60 22.50 5.01
CA ARG A 186 -2.18 22.87 6.32
C ARG A 186 -2.90 21.70 6.98
N PHE A 187 -3.58 20.87 6.19
CA PHE A 187 -4.23 19.64 6.65
C PHE A 187 -3.20 18.64 7.24
N GLY A 188 -2.11 18.39 6.52
CA GLY A 188 -1.05 17.47 6.95
C GLY A 188 -0.34 17.95 8.23
N LEU A 189 -0.12 19.24 8.38
CA LEU A 189 0.43 19.80 9.63
C LEU A 189 -0.47 19.55 10.83
N VAL A 190 -1.82 19.67 10.66
CA VAL A 190 -2.77 19.34 11.71
C VAL A 190 -2.73 17.84 12.06
N VAL A 191 -2.69 16.96 11.05
CA VAL A 191 -2.60 15.50 11.26
C VAL A 191 -1.33 15.12 12.04
N GLN A 192 -0.19 15.70 11.69
CA GLN A 192 1.09 15.49 12.40
C GLN A 192 1.06 16.09 13.81
N GLY A 193 0.42 17.26 13.98
CA GLY A 193 0.19 17.87 15.29
C GLY A 193 -0.66 16.97 16.20
N LEU A 194 -1.73 16.35 15.67
CA LEU A 194 -2.58 15.39 16.38
C LEU A 194 -1.83 14.11 16.79
N ARG A 195 -0.86 13.67 16.00
CA ARG A 195 0.04 12.57 16.36
C ARG A 195 0.93 12.95 17.54
N SER A 196 1.45 14.17 17.55
CA SER A 196 2.37 14.66 18.58
C SER A 196 1.66 14.89 19.92
N ASN A 197 0.56 15.66 19.93
CA ASN A 197 -0.22 15.93 21.12
C ASN A 197 -1.66 16.30 20.77
N GLU A 198 -2.55 15.33 20.90
CA GLU A 198 -3.97 15.49 20.56
C GLU A 198 -4.69 16.50 21.46
N ALA A 199 -4.43 16.46 22.78
CA ALA A 199 -5.08 17.38 23.73
C ALA A 199 -4.75 18.83 23.43
N ARG A 200 -3.48 19.12 23.07
CA ARG A 200 -3.06 20.46 22.66
C ARG A 200 -3.78 20.92 21.39
N MET A 201 -3.89 20.04 20.38
CA MET A 201 -4.56 20.39 19.12
C MET A 201 -6.04 20.64 19.32
N GLN A 202 -6.70 19.88 20.19
CA GLN A 202 -8.11 20.09 20.55
C GLN A 202 -8.30 21.39 21.33
N ALA A 203 -7.40 21.74 22.25
CA ALA A 203 -7.43 23.01 22.98
C ALA A 203 -7.31 24.26 22.08
N ILE A 204 -6.63 24.12 20.94
CA ILE A 204 -6.51 25.17 19.91
C ILE A 204 -7.74 25.18 18.97
N GLY A 205 -8.70 24.23 19.14
CA GLY A 205 -9.95 24.20 18.40
C GLY A 205 -9.99 23.27 17.17
N PHE A 206 -8.96 22.43 16.93
CA PHE A 206 -8.97 21.49 15.81
C PHE A 206 -9.78 20.21 16.13
N PRO A 207 -10.81 19.86 15.34
CA PRO A 207 -11.61 18.63 15.55
C PRO A 207 -10.84 17.39 15.12
N ALA A 208 -10.14 16.73 16.06
CA ALA A 208 -9.24 15.61 15.83
C ALA A 208 -9.85 14.49 14.99
N THR A 209 -11.08 14.08 15.31
CA THR A 209 -11.77 12.97 14.64
C THR A 209 -12.00 13.24 13.16
N ARG A 210 -12.37 14.47 12.77
CA ARG A 210 -12.61 14.82 11.36
C ARG A 210 -11.33 14.75 10.53
N TYR A 211 -10.22 15.30 11.04
CA TYR A 211 -8.93 15.27 10.34
C TYR A 211 -8.40 13.84 10.19
N ARG A 212 -8.51 13.03 11.24
CA ARG A 212 -8.13 11.61 11.20
C ARG A 212 -9.00 10.82 10.22
N LEU A 213 -10.33 11.07 10.21
CA LEU A 213 -11.25 10.39 9.30
C LEU A 213 -10.92 10.68 7.84
N VAL A 214 -10.73 11.94 7.48
CA VAL A 214 -10.37 12.31 6.11
C VAL A 214 -9.01 11.68 5.71
N CYS A 215 -8.02 11.71 6.60
CA CYS A 215 -6.73 11.07 6.35
C CYS A 215 -6.88 9.55 6.13
N PHE A 216 -7.73 8.90 6.93
CA PHE A 216 -8.01 7.47 6.86
C PHE A 216 -8.73 7.09 5.55
N VAL A 217 -9.72 7.87 5.11
CA VAL A 217 -10.44 7.67 3.85
C VAL A 217 -9.50 7.82 2.66
N ILE A 218 -8.66 8.86 2.65
CA ILE A 218 -7.67 9.06 1.56
C ILE A 218 -6.72 7.86 1.49
N ALA A 219 -6.19 7.40 2.63
CA ALA A 219 -5.31 6.25 2.67
C ALA A 219 -5.99 4.97 2.18
N GLY A 220 -7.23 4.69 2.64
CA GLY A 220 -8.02 3.55 2.17
C GLY A 220 -8.31 3.60 0.67
N THR A 221 -8.58 4.79 0.13
CA THR A 221 -8.80 4.98 -1.31
C THR A 221 -7.54 4.68 -2.14
N ILE A 222 -6.37 5.17 -1.71
CA ILE A 222 -5.09 4.88 -2.39
C ILE A 222 -4.77 3.38 -2.32
N CYS A 223 -5.05 2.73 -1.18
CA CYS A 223 -4.88 1.28 -1.02
C CYS A 223 -5.84 0.51 -1.93
N GLY A 224 -7.09 0.97 -2.10
CA GLY A 224 -8.05 0.41 -3.04
C GLY A 224 -7.58 0.49 -4.50
N LEU A 225 -6.92 1.58 -4.88
CA LEU A 225 -6.26 1.67 -6.19
C LEU A 225 -5.18 0.60 -6.35
N ALA A 226 -4.34 0.40 -5.33
CA ALA A 226 -3.36 -0.68 -5.34
C ALA A 226 -4.01 -2.06 -5.48
N GLY A 227 -5.18 -2.27 -4.87
CA GLY A 227 -5.98 -3.49 -5.04
C GLY A 227 -6.49 -3.70 -6.47
N ALA A 228 -7.01 -2.64 -7.10
CA ALA A 228 -7.45 -2.69 -8.50
C ALA A 228 -6.27 -3.02 -9.46
N LEU A 229 -5.08 -2.45 -9.19
CA LEU A 229 -3.87 -2.78 -9.93
C LEU A 229 -3.43 -4.24 -9.68
N LEU A 230 -3.53 -4.71 -8.44
CA LEU A 230 -3.16 -6.09 -8.10
C LEU A 230 -4.03 -7.10 -8.82
N ALA A 231 -5.35 -6.89 -8.88
CA ALA A 231 -6.29 -7.75 -9.61
C ALA A 231 -5.95 -7.85 -11.09
N ASN A 232 -5.56 -6.73 -11.72
CA ASN A 232 -5.10 -6.72 -13.12
C ASN A 232 -3.69 -7.32 -13.31
N ASN A 233 -2.86 -7.37 -12.27
CA ASN A 233 -1.52 -7.97 -12.36
C ASN A 233 -1.56 -9.49 -12.26
N THR A 234 -2.41 -10.01 -11.38
CA THR A 234 -2.50 -11.45 -11.09
C THR A 234 -3.56 -12.16 -11.93
N ASP A 235 -4.44 -11.39 -12.62
CA ASP A 235 -5.63 -11.89 -13.31
C ASP A 235 -6.54 -12.72 -12.37
N PHE A 236 -6.43 -12.46 -11.06
CA PHE A 236 -7.08 -13.22 -10.01
C PHE A 236 -7.27 -12.39 -8.74
N VAL A 237 -8.40 -12.57 -8.06
CA VAL A 237 -8.70 -11.93 -6.77
C VAL A 237 -9.15 -12.99 -5.77
N SER A 238 -8.48 -13.07 -4.64
CA SER A 238 -8.81 -14.02 -3.56
C SER A 238 -9.15 -13.27 -2.27
N PRO A 239 -10.06 -13.79 -1.43
CA PRO A 239 -10.30 -13.26 -0.09
C PRO A 239 -9.04 -13.20 0.76
N ALA A 240 -8.07 -14.10 0.54
CA ALA A 240 -6.80 -14.15 1.27
C ALA A 240 -6.01 -12.82 1.23
N VAL A 241 -6.25 -11.97 0.22
CA VAL A 241 -5.65 -10.63 0.15
C VAL A 241 -6.15 -9.71 1.27
N MET A 242 -7.38 -9.96 1.78
CA MET A 242 -7.99 -9.17 2.87
C MET A 242 -7.59 -9.66 4.26
N TYR A 243 -6.93 -10.82 4.35
CA TYR A 243 -6.60 -11.43 5.64
C TYR A 243 -5.65 -10.52 6.46
N TRP A 244 -5.81 -10.51 7.78
CA TRP A 244 -5.09 -9.59 8.67
C TRP A 244 -3.56 -9.69 8.57
N THR A 245 -3.03 -10.88 8.23
CA THR A 245 -1.58 -11.06 8.02
C THR A 245 -1.04 -10.15 6.91
N ARG A 246 -1.81 -9.92 5.85
CA ARG A 246 -1.43 -8.99 4.78
C ARG A 246 -1.34 -7.54 5.25
N SER A 247 -2.18 -7.14 6.22
CA SER A 247 -2.01 -5.84 6.89
C SER A 247 -0.71 -5.81 7.70
N GLY A 248 -0.34 -6.93 8.33
CA GLY A 248 0.94 -7.11 9.00
C GLY A 248 2.12 -6.94 8.04
N ASP A 249 2.09 -7.59 6.87
CA ASP A 249 3.13 -7.46 5.83
C ASP A 249 3.30 -5.98 5.40
N LEU A 250 2.20 -5.28 5.14
CA LEU A 250 2.23 -3.85 4.80
C LEU A 250 2.83 -3.00 5.93
N MET A 251 2.51 -3.30 7.20
CA MET A 251 3.11 -2.61 8.34
C MET A 251 4.61 -2.84 8.42
N VAL A 252 5.04 -4.09 8.22
CA VAL A 252 6.46 -4.45 8.19
C VAL A 252 7.19 -3.67 7.11
N MET A 253 6.62 -3.58 5.90
CA MET A 253 7.20 -2.77 4.80
C MET A 253 7.37 -1.29 5.21
N VAL A 254 6.37 -0.71 5.90
CA VAL A 254 6.43 0.67 6.38
C VAL A 254 7.49 0.86 7.47
N ILE A 255 7.57 -0.06 8.44
CA ILE A 255 8.53 0.00 9.55
C ILE A 255 9.95 -0.21 9.03
N LEU A 256 10.15 -1.21 8.18
CA LEU A 256 11.44 -1.54 7.55
C LEU A 256 11.98 -0.37 6.73
N GLY A 257 11.11 0.27 5.94
CA GLY A 257 11.48 1.42 5.14
C GLY A 257 11.75 2.68 5.94
N GLY A 258 11.03 2.86 7.05
CA GLY A 258 11.09 4.02 7.93
C GLY A 258 9.78 4.80 7.99
N MET A 259 9.10 4.70 9.14
CA MET A 259 7.83 5.38 9.39
C MET A 259 7.93 6.90 9.28
N GLY A 260 7.01 7.52 8.54
CA GLY A 260 6.94 8.98 8.39
C GLY A 260 7.93 9.55 7.37
N SER A 261 8.64 8.71 6.60
CA SER A 261 9.35 9.15 5.41
C SER A 261 8.53 8.90 4.14
N LEU A 262 8.70 9.72 3.11
CA LEU A 262 7.93 9.60 1.88
C LEU A 262 8.34 8.37 1.06
N PHE A 263 9.64 8.15 0.92
CA PHE A 263 10.21 7.06 0.12
C PHE A 263 10.51 5.79 0.93
N GLY A 264 10.47 5.87 2.27
CA GLY A 264 10.70 4.72 3.13
C GLY A 264 9.84 3.50 2.77
N PRO A 265 8.52 3.63 2.67
CA PRO A 265 7.65 2.50 2.33
C PRO A 265 7.99 1.83 0.99
N VAL A 266 8.47 2.60 0.01
CA VAL A 266 8.92 2.06 -1.29
C VAL A 266 10.15 1.19 -1.11
N LEU A 267 11.16 1.69 -0.37
CA LEU A 267 12.36 0.91 -0.03
C LEU A 267 12.01 -0.33 0.80
N GLY A 268 11.13 -0.17 1.77
CA GLY A 268 10.65 -1.28 2.60
C GLY A 268 9.92 -2.35 1.80
N ALA A 269 9.07 -1.97 0.85
CA ALA A 269 8.38 -2.91 -0.03
C ALA A 269 9.37 -3.65 -0.97
N ILE A 270 10.34 -2.93 -1.53
CA ILE A 270 11.39 -3.55 -2.37
C ILE A 270 12.16 -4.60 -1.55
N VAL A 271 12.68 -4.21 -0.39
CA VAL A 271 13.50 -5.10 0.44
C VAL A 271 12.67 -6.28 0.95
N TYR A 272 11.46 -6.04 1.45
CA TYR A 272 10.59 -7.09 1.99
C TYR A 272 10.24 -8.13 0.93
N LEU A 273 9.72 -7.71 -0.24
CA LEU A 273 9.28 -8.62 -1.28
C LEU A 273 10.46 -9.32 -1.99
N MET A 274 11.62 -8.66 -2.11
CA MET A 274 12.82 -9.33 -2.61
C MET A 274 13.34 -10.39 -1.65
N LEU A 275 13.30 -10.13 -0.34
CA LEU A 275 13.64 -11.12 0.68
C LEU A 275 12.64 -12.29 0.70
N GLU A 276 11.33 -11.99 0.62
CA GLU A 276 10.27 -13.01 0.52
C GLU A 276 10.55 -13.93 -0.68
N GLU A 277 10.79 -13.36 -1.86
CA GLU A 277 11.03 -14.11 -3.09
C GLU A 277 12.32 -14.94 -3.01
N PHE A 278 13.42 -14.34 -2.54
CA PHE A 278 14.70 -15.04 -2.41
C PHE A 278 14.61 -16.21 -1.41
N LEU A 279 14.00 -15.98 -0.24
CA LEU A 279 13.88 -17.00 0.79
C LEU A 279 12.91 -18.13 0.38
N SER A 280 11.83 -17.81 -0.34
CA SER A 280 10.88 -18.81 -0.83
C SER A 280 11.48 -19.78 -1.85
N GLN A 281 12.52 -19.35 -2.59
CA GLN A 281 13.27 -20.21 -3.49
C GLN A 281 14.27 -21.14 -2.76
N VAL A 282 14.71 -20.74 -1.55
CA VAL A 282 15.71 -21.50 -0.77
C VAL A 282 15.03 -22.51 0.16
N THR A 283 13.89 -22.18 0.75
CA THR A 283 13.20 -23.04 1.74
C THR A 283 11.70 -22.83 1.77
N GLU A 284 10.93 -23.91 1.99
CA GLU A 284 9.49 -23.85 2.23
C GLU A 284 9.15 -23.12 3.55
N TYR A 285 10.09 -23.11 4.50
CA TYR A 285 9.93 -22.44 5.82
C TYR A 285 10.47 -21.00 5.82
N TRP A 286 10.41 -20.31 4.67
CA TRP A 286 10.94 -18.96 4.49
C TRP A 286 10.45 -17.95 5.55
N ALA A 287 9.19 -18.06 5.99
CA ALA A 287 8.60 -17.19 7.00
C ALA A 287 9.29 -17.32 8.37
N LEU A 288 9.82 -18.50 8.71
CA LEU A 288 10.55 -18.76 9.95
C LEU A 288 11.91 -18.03 9.96
N ILE A 289 12.51 -17.85 8.80
CA ILE A 289 13.77 -17.09 8.65
C ILE A 289 13.49 -15.60 8.55
N LEU A 290 12.45 -15.21 7.80
CA LEU A 290 12.08 -13.82 7.59
C LEU A 290 11.72 -13.12 8.90
N GLY A 291 10.96 -13.78 9.79
CA GLY A 291 10.51 -13.22 11.07
C GLY A 291 11.67 -12.73 11.96
N PRO A 292 12.63 -13.58 12.36
CA PRO A 292 13.80 -13.17 13.13
C PRO A 292 14.66 -12.11 12.42
N LEU A 293 14.84 -12.21 11.10
CA LEU A 293 15.60 -11.25 10.31
C LEU A 293 14.96 -9.86 10.37
N LEU A 294 13.63 -9.78 10.21
CA LEU A 294 12.90 -8.53 10.36
C LEU A 294 13.00 -7.96 11.77
N LEU A 295 12.92 -8.81 12.79
CA LEU A 295 13.08 -8.41 14.19
C LEU A 295 14.47 -7.80 14.42
N LEU A 296 15.53 -8.43 13.90
CA LEU A 296 16.89 -7.88 13.98
C LEU A 296 16.98 -6.51 13.28
N ILE A 297 16.42 -6.37 12.08
CA ILE A 297 16.44 -5.10 11.34
C ILE A 297 15.70 -4.00 12.13
N VAL A 298 14.57 -4.31 12.74
CA VAL A 298 13.78 -3.35 13.54
C VAL A 298 14.51 -2.95 14.82
N LEU A 299 15.15 -3.91 15.50
CA LEU A 299 15.90 -3.66 16.76
C LEU A 299 17.15 -2.80 16.52
N PHE A 300 17.92 -3.11 15.49
CA PHE A 300 19.19 -2.41 15.21
C PHE A 300 19.02 -1.20 14.31
N GLY A 301 18.01 -1.19 13.42
CA GLY A 301 17.71 -0.13 12.45
C GLY A 301 16.77 0.95 13.02
N ARG A 302 17.16 1.67 14.09
CA ARG A 302 16.35 2.77 14.63
C ARG A 302 15.97 3.77 13.55
N GLY A 303 14.70 3.77 13.12
CA GLY A 303 14.17 4.63 12.03
C GLY A 303 14.14 3.98 10.66
N GLY A 304 14.33 2.65 10.55
CA GLY A 304 14.33 1.90 9.30
C GLY A 304 15.48 2.25 8.35
N ILE A 305 15.36 1.86 7.09
CA ILE A 305 16.37 2.12 6.04
C ILE A 305 16.60 3.62 5.87
N ASP A 306 15.54 4.43 5.88
CA ASP A 306 15.65 5.90 5.78
C ASP A 306 16.40 6.52 6.98
N GLY A 307 16.21 5.95 8.18
CA GLY A 307 16.96 6.36 9.38
C GLY A 307 18.44 6.02 9.31
N LEU A 308 18.82 4.87 8.73
CA LEU A 308 20.20 4.49 8.49
C LEU A 308 20.87 5.44 7.49
N LEU A 309 20.19 5.75 6.37
CA LEU A 309 20.68 6.73 5.40
C LEU A 309 20.92 8.11 6.02
N GLY A 310 20.07 8.50 7.00
CA GLY A 310 20.27 9.74 7.75
C GLY A 310 21.49 9.76 8.69
N ARG A 311 21.96 8.59 9.14
CA ARG A 311 23.18 8.49 10.00
C ARG A 311 24.46 8.60 9.19
N PHE A 312 24.52 7.99 8.02
CA PHE A 312 25.68 8.11 7.12
C PHE A 312 26.02 9.55 6.73
N ASN A 313 25.10 10.46 6.98
CA ASN A 313 25.26 11.88 6.62
C ASN A 313 25.62 12.77 7.81
N ARG A 314 25.77 12.20 9.02
CA ARG A 314 26.21 12.91 10.24
C ARG A 314 27.68 12.64 10.62
N GLY A 315 28.36 11.80 9.88
CA GLY A 315 29.82 11.64 9.87
C GLY A 315 30.40 12.42 8.70
#